data_66bd5b0c695e658f119e8d7abfc80e6a
#
_entry.id   66bd5b0c695e658f119e8d7abfc80e6a
#
_cell.length_a   1.000
_cell.length_b   1.000
_cell.length_c   1.000
_cell.angle_alpha   90.00
_cell.angle_beta   90.00
_cell.angle_gamma   90.00
#
_symmetry.space_group_name_H-M   'P 1'
#
loop_
_entity.id
_entity.type
_entity.pdbx_description
1 polymer ?
#
loop_
_entity_poly.entity_id
_entity_poly.type
_entity_poly.pdbx_seq_one_letter_code
_entity_poly.pdbx_strand_id
1 'polypeptide(L)'
;MPYIPPEVVEQARQIDLLTYLQSCEPQELVRISGNNYTTRTHDSLKISNGKWMWWSRRIGGYNAPEYLVKIKGCSFVEAVETLMGKAAGTPSGA
;
A
#
# COMPACT_ATOMS: atom_id res chain seq x y z
N MET A 1 -20.54 8.00 -7.97
CA MET A 1 -19.47 7.06 -7.60
C MET A 1 -18.59 6.83 -8.79
N PRO A 2 -17.31 7.07 -8.63
CA PRO A 2 -16.41 6.87 -9.75
C PRO A 2 -16.33 5.39 -10.10
N TYR A 3 -16.30 5.13 -11.37
CA TYR A 3 -16.14 3.78 -11.85
C TYR A 3 -14.65 3.51 -12.09
N ILE A 4 -14.17 2.39 -11.60
CA ILE A 4 -12.79 2.00 -11.80
C ILE A 4 -12.77 0.79 -12.71
N PRO A 5 -12.15 0.89 -13.88
CA PRO A 5 -12.09 -0.25 -14.80
C PRO A 5 -11.37 -1.44 -14.18
N PRO A 6 -11.78 -2.65 -14.51
CA PRO A 6 -11.14 -3.85 -13.97
C PRO A 6 -9.63 -3.90 -14.19
N GLU A 7 -9.15 -3.43 -15.32
CA GLU A 7 -7.72 -3.47 -15.60
C GLU A 7 -6.96 -2.53 -14.68
N VAL A 8 -7.57 -1.43 -14.27
CA VAL A 8 -6.94 -0.50 -13.33
C VAL A 8 -6.88 -1.13 -11.95
N VAL A 9 -7.95 -1.81 -11.55
CA VAL A 9 -7.98 -2.53 -10.29
C VAL A 9 -6.89 -3.59 -10.26
N GLU A 10 -6.74 -4.30 -11.36
CA GLU A 10 -5.74 -5.35 -11.44
C GLU A 10 -4.33 -4.78 -11.33
N GLN A 11 -4.08 -3.66 -11.97
CA GLN A 11 -2.79 -3.00 -11.87
C GLN A 11 -2.51 -2.57 -10.43
N ALA A 12 -3.51 -2.03 -9.76
CA ALA A 12 -3.33 -1.60 -8.38
C ALA A 12 -3.01 -2.79 -7.49
N ARG A 13 -3.64 -3.93 -7.74
CA ARG A 13 -3.40 -5.13 -6.94
C ARG A 13 -1.99 -5.70 -7.11
N GLN A 14 -1.31 -5.33 -8.17
CA GLN A 14 0.05 -5.78 -8.41
C GLN A 14 1.09 -4.92 -7.72
N ILE A 15 0.68 -3.81 -7.15
CA ILE A 15 1.58 -2.95 -6.39
C ILE A 15 1.69 -3.51 -4.99
N ASP A 16 2.89 -3.92 -4.59
CA ASP A 16 3.05 -4.43 -3.22
C ASP A 16 3.29 -3.27 -2.26
N LEU A 17 3.16 -3.56 -0.97
CA LEU A 17 3.27 -2.52 0.04
C LEU A 17 4.66 -1.91 0.07
N LEU A 18 5.68 -2.72 -0.12
CA LEU A 18 7.05 -2.22 -0.11
C LEU A 18 7.24 -1.16 -1.20
N THR A 19 6.78 -1.45 -2.41
CA THR A 19 6.88 -0.51 -3.52
C THR A 19 6.13 0.77 -3.23
N TYR A 20 4.92 0.65 -2.69
CA TYR A 20 4.12 1.81 -2.35
C TYR A 20 4.83 2.69 -1.32
N LEU A 21 5.36 2.09 -0.26
CA LEU A 21 6.02 2.86 0.78
C LEU A 21 7.31 3.50 0.28
N GLN A 22 8.06 2.80 -0.55
CA GLN A 22 9.27 3.36 -1.12
C GLN A 22 8.99 4.60 -1.97
N SER A 23 7.86 4.59 -2.66
CA SER A 23 7.51 5.68 -3.55
C SER A 23 6.77 6.81 -2.86
N CYS A 24 5.89 6.50 -1.92
CA CYS A 24 5.00 7.50 -1.36
C CYS A 24 5.34 7.89 0.07
N GLU A 25 5.83 6.95 0.85
CA GLU A 25 6.13 7.21 2.26
C GLU A 25 7.46 6.58 2.65
N PRO A 26 8.54 6.95 1.98
CA PRO A 26 9.83 6.32 2.26
C PRO A 26 10.29 6.52 3.71
N GLN A 27 9.86 7.59 4.35
CA GLN A 27 10.25 7.85 5.72
C GLN A 27 9.62 6.87 6.71
N GLU A 28 8.54 6.20 6.31
CA GLU A 28 7.91 5.19 7.16
C GLU A 28 8.64 3.85 7.09
N LEU A 29 9.38 3.62 6.04
CA LEU A 29 9.96 2.32 5.77
C LEU A 29 11.27 2.15 6.54
N VAL A 30 11.34 1.08 7.32
CA VAL A 30 12.55 0.76 8.09
C VAL A 30 12.97 -0.66 7.74
N ARG A 31 14.17 -0.81 7.24
CA ARG A 31 14.69 -2.13 6.92
C ARG A 31 15.16 -2.82 8.19
N ILE A 32 14.73 -4.05 8.39
CA ILE A 32 15.15 -4.84 9.54
C ILE A 32 16.35 -5.70 9.16
N SER A 33 16.19 -6.54 8.15
CA SER A 33 17.29 -7.37 7.67
C SER A 33 16.87 -8.00 6.35
N GLY A 34 17.83 -8.18 5.44
CA GLY A 34 17.54 -8.82 4.15
C GLY A 34 16.36 -8.17 3.46
N ASN A 35 15.32 -8.95 3.25
CA ASN A 35 14.10 -8.49 2.60
C ASN A 35 12.98 -8.18 3.60
N ASN A 36 13.32 -8.03 4.86
CA ASN A 36 12.33 -7.78 5.90
C ASN A 36 12.33 -6.32 6.29
N TYR A 37 11.14 -5.73 6.32
CA TYR A 37 10.96 -4.32 6.62
C TYR A 37 9.84 -4.13 7.64
N THR A 38 9.82 -2.97 8.26
CA THR A 38 8.72 -2.58 9.14
C THR A 38 8.43 -1.11 8.88
N THR A 39 7.45 -0.55 9.57
CA THR A 39 7.15 0.87 9.44
C THR A 39 7.35 1.56 10.77
N ARG A 40 7.64 2.85 10.72
CA ARG A 40 7.88 3.62 11.95
C ARG A 40 6.61 3.77 12.78
N THR A 41 5.49 4.02 12.11
CA THR A 41 4.22 4.23 12.80
C THR A 41 3.65 2.93 13.33
N HIS A 42 3.88 1.84 12.62
CA HIS A 42 3.36 0.52 12.98
C HIS A 42 4.51 -0.45 13.11
N ASP A 43 5.23 -0.40 14.22
CA ASP A 43 6.43 -1.19 14.36
C ASP A 43 6.18 -2.71 14.42
N SER A 44 4.96 -3.13 14.69
CA SER A 44 4.62 -4.55 14.64
C SER A 44 4.16 -4.98 13.25
N LEU A 45 4.10 -4.09 12.30
CA LEU A 45 3.79 -4.44 10.92
C LEU A 45 5.08 -4.86 10.24
N LYS A 46 5.10 -6.08 9.70
CA LYS A 46 6.27 -6.63 9.03
C LYS A 46 5.98 -6.85 7.55
N ILE A 47 6.95 -6.54 6.73
CA ILE A 47 6.83 -6.70 5.28
C ILE A 47 7.93 -7.64 4.82
N SER A 48 7.56 -8.66 4.08
CA SER A 48 8.53 -9.65 3.59
C SER A 48 8.02 -10.24 2.28
N ASN A 49 8.86 -10.22 1.25
CA ASN A 49 8.55 -10.86 -0.04
C ASN A 49 7.20 -10.44 -0.61
N GLY A 50 6.90 -9.15 -0.53
CA GLY A 50 5.65 -8.65 -1.08
C GLY A 50 4.43 -8.85 -0.20
N LYS A 51 4.60 -9.56 0.90
CA LYS A 51 3.52 -9.78 1.85
C LYS A 51 3.73 -8.87 3.05
N TRP A 52 2.65 -8.57 3.74
CA TRP A 52 2.76 -7.81 4.96
C TRP A 52 1.80 -8.36 6.00
N MET A 53 2.17 -8.18 7.29
CA MET A 53 1.33 -8.62 8.40
C MET A 53 1.50 -7.63 9.54
N TRP A 54 0.39 -7.11 10.03
CA TRP A 54 0.39 -6.25 11.20
C TRP A 54 0.02 -7.11 12.39
N TRP A 55 1.04 -7.55 13.10
CA TRP A 55 0.87 -8.55 14.15
C TRP A 55 0.03 -8.07 15.31
N SER A 56 0.06 -6.79 15.63
CA SER A 56 -0.75 -6.25 16.72
C SER A 56 -2.23 -6.49 16.52
N ARG A 57 -2.68 -6.45 15.28
CA ARG A 57 -4.10 -6.63 14.97
C ARG A 57 -4.36 -7.90 14.16
N ARG A 58 -3.30 -8.62 13.84
CA ARG A 58 -3.40 -9.84 13.03
C ARG A 58 -4.10 -9.60 11.70
N ILE A 59 -3.75 -8.50 11.08
CA ILE A 59 -4.27 -8.12 9.78
C ILE A 59 -3.12 -8.21 8.79
N GLY A 60 -3.34 -8.89 7.68
CA GLY A 60 -2.31 -9.03 6.67
C GLY A 60 -2.84 -8.93 5.26
N GLY A 61 -1.93 -8.92 4.30
CA GLY A 61 -2.29 -8.84 2.90
C GLY A 61 -1.09 -9.05 2.01
N TYR A 62 -1.34 -8.97 0.71
CA TYR A 62 -0.33 -9.24 -0.29
C TYR A 62 -0.05 -8.06 -1.20
N ASN A 63 -0.76 -6.94 -1.00
CA ASN A 63 -0.57 -5.80 -1.88
C ASN A 63 -0.88 -4.50 -1.15
N ALA A 64 -0.59 -3.38 -1.81
CA ALA A 64 -0.80 -2.07 -1.22
C ALA A 64 -2.27 -1.69 -1.04
N PRO A 65 -3.19 -2.01 -1.97
CA PRO A 65 -4.59 -1.69 -1.75
C PRO A 65 -5.14 -2.29 -0.47
N GLU A 66 -4.75 -3.52 -0.14
CA GLU A 66 -5.22 -4.13 1.09
C GLU A 66 -4.72 -3.36 2.31
N TYR A 67 -3.49 -2.88 2.26
CA TYR A 67 -2.95 -2.09 3.34
C TYR A 67 -3.75 -0.79 3.53
N LEU A 68 -4.02 -0.10 2.43
CA LEU A 68 -4.76 1.16 2.52
C LEU A 68 -6.16 0.95 3.05
N VAL A 69 -6.83 -0.12 2.64
CA VAL A 69 -8.18 -0.40 3.11
C VAL A 69 -8.18 -0.87 4.56
N LYS A 70 -7.31 -1.82 4.89
CA LYS A 70 -7.36 -2.47 6.21
C LYS A 70 -6.71 -1.66 7.31
N ILE A 71 -5.68 -0.93 7.00
CA ILE A 71 -4.93 -0.20 8.02
C ILE A 71 -5.21 1.28 7.99
N LYS A 72 -5.22 1.89 6.82
CA LYS A 72 -5.48 3.31 6.71
C LYS A 72 -6.97 3.64 6.75
N GLY A 73 -7.83 2.63 6.58
CA GLY A 73 -9.26 2.86 6.63
C GLY A 73 -9.84 3.48 5.38
N CYS A 74 -9.13 3.45 4.28
CA CYS A 74 -9.65 3.97 3.02
C CYS A 74 -10.69 3.03 2.43
N SER A 75 -11.60 3.56 1.63
CA SER A 75 -12.46 2.70 0.84
C SER A 75 -11.60 2.07 -0.26
N PHE A 76 -12.08 1.00 -0.87
CA PHE A 76 -11.32 0.36 -1.94
C PHE A 76 -11.10 1.33 -3.10
N VAL A 77 -12.10 2.12 -3.43
CA VAL A 77 -11.99 3.11 -4.50
C VAL A 77 -10.90 4.12 -4.17
N GLU A 78 -10.89 4.63 -2.94
CA GLU A 78 -9.87 5.58 -2.53
C GLU A 78 -8.48 4.97 -2.57
N ALA A 79 -8.36 3.71 -2.19
CA ALA A 79 -7.07 3.03 -2.21
C ALA A 79 -6.54 2.93 -3.64
N VAL A 80 -7.38 2.51 -4.56
CA VAL A 80 -6.99 2.38 -5.96
C VAL A 80 -6.63 3.74 -6.53
N GLU A 81 -7.42 4.75 -6.25
CA GLU A 81 -7.15 6.10 -6.75
C GLU A 81 -5.84 6.65 -6.21
N THR A 82 -5.56 6.39 -4.95
CA THR A 82 -4.31 6.85 -4.35
C THR A 82 -3.12 6.23 -5.07
N LEU A 83 -3.20 4.95 -5.36
CA LEU A 83 -2.10 4.24 -6.00
C LEU A 83 -1.97 4.60 -7.47
N MET A 84 -3.06 4.55 -8.19
CA MET A 84 -3.02 4.74 -9.63
C MET A 84 -3.03 6.20 -10.04
N GLY A 85 -3.65 7.02 -9.24
CA GLY A 85 -3.66 8.45 -9.51
C GLY A 85 -2.26 9.03 -9.46
N LYS A 86 -1.48 8.62 -8.48
CA LYS A 86 -0.11 9.07 -8.38
C LYS A 86 0.72 8.52 -9.53
N ALA A 87 0.50 7.26 -9.85
CA ALA A 87 1.23 6.64 -10.94
C ALA A 87 0.88 7.30 -12.27
N ALA A 88 -0.35 7.71 -12.42
CA ALA A 88 -0.78 8.34 -13.64
C ALA A 88 -0.33 9.79 -13.72
N GLY A 89 0.32 10.27 -12.69
CA GLY A 89 0.77 11.63 -12.70
C GLY A 89 -0.38 12.57 -12.77
N THR A 90 -1.47 12.20 -12.21
CA THR A 90 -2.64 12.99 -12.28
C THR A 90 -2.35 14.33 -11.75
N PRO A 91 -2.60 15.28 -12.50
CA PRO A 91 -2.30 16.60 -12.11
C PRO A 91 -3.30 17.13 -11.18
N SER A 92 -4.04 16.32 -10.63
CA SER A 92 -5.12 16.69 -9.86
C SER A 92 -4.81 17.87 -9.08
N GLY A 93 -5.52 18.77 -9.26
CA GLY A 93 -5.29 19.90 -8.57
C GLY A 93 -3.97 20.47 -8.89
N ALA A 94 -3.32 19.80 -9.59
CA ALA A 94 -2.06 20.37 -10.00
C ALA A 94 -2.38 21.19 -11.15
#